data_a7418727799691a1ee2c1bf5e953b8d8
#
_entry.id   a7418727799691a1ee2c1bf5e953b8d8
#
_cell.length_a   1.000
_cell.length_b   1.000
_cell.length_c   1.000
_cell.angle_alpha   90.00
_cell.angle_beta   90.00
_cell.angle_gamma   90.00
#
_symmetry.space_group_name_H-M   'P 1'
#
loop_
_entity.id
_entity.type
_entity.pdbx_description
1 polymer ?
#
loop_
_entity_poly.entity_id
_entity_poly.type
_entity_poly.pdbx_seq_one_letter_code
_entity_poly.pdbx_strand_id
1 'polypeptide(L)'
;MRLTPAALTRLQDVAAAHYSGKISRDAARSAVIDLIFERLGCSRVSLWRFEGRPGDLSLLCFASKVAGGELCTTESWLRESEYRDYFDALVGEGTYVSLDTLADPNLQPMRESYLLPHHVRSMLDAAFMVNGRAYGMVCCEQTDSIRRWRANEVAALRAIVAKLALLMATAPDGALWGSPSLPMSPIQKSA
;
A
#
# COMPACT_ATOMS: atom_id res chain seq x y z
N MET A 1 15.35 11.77 7.72
CA MET A 1 15.25 12.90 6.76
C MET A 1 13.77 13.27 6.67
N ARG A 2 13.40 14.56 6.83
CA ARG A 2 11.99 14.97 6.71
C ARG A 2 11.54 14.87 5.23
N LEU A 3 10.27 14.53 4.98
CA LEU A 3 9.70 14.63 3.65
C LEU A 3 9.74 16.09 3.19
N THR A 4 10.38 16.35 2.05
CA THR A 4 10.54 17.72 1.55
C THR A 4 9.32 18.13 0.71
N PRO A 5 8.97 19.43 0.63
CA PRO A 5 7.94 19.91 -0.29
C PRO A 5 8.16 19.40 -1.73
N ALA A 6 9.41 19.36 -2.18
CA ALA A 6 9.79 18.85 -3.51
C ALA A 6 9.36 17.39 -3.76
N ALA A 7 9.40 16.51 -2.75
CA ALA A 7 8.95 15.13 -2.90
C ALA A 7 7.42 15.03 -3.07
N LEU A 8 6.66 15.87 -2.36
CA LEU A 8 5.20 15.93 -2.52
C LEU A 8 4.80 16.55 -3.87
N THR A 9 5.54 17.54 -4.35
CA THR A 9 5.37 18.12 -5.69
C THR A 9 5.63 17.05 -6.75
N ARG A 10 6.68 16.24 -6.62
CA ARG A 10 7.00 15.15 -7.55
C ARG A 10 5.86 14.12 -7.65
N LEU A 11 5.19 13.77 -6.53
CA LEU A 11 3.99 12.91 -6.58
C LEU A 11 2.86 13.54 -7.39
N GLN A 12 2.66 14.84 -7.23
CA GLN A 12 1.64 15.59 -7.97
C GLN A 12 1.97 15.63 -9.47
N ASP A 13 3.23 15.86 -9.82
CA ASP A 13 3.69 15.89 -11.22
C ASP A 13 3.54 14.52 -11.89
N VAL A 14 3.86 13.43 -11.19
CA VAL A 14 3.65 12.05 -11.67
C VAL A 14 2.17 11.79 -11.94
N ALA A 15 1.28 12.16 -11.00
CA ALA A 15 -0.15 11.99 -11.18
C ALA A 15 -0.66 12.83 -12.37
N ALA A 16 -0.26 14.10 -12.48
CA ALA A 16 -0.64 14.99 -13.58
C ALA A 16 -0.13 14.47 -14.95
N ALA A 17 1.09 13.94 -15.01
CA ALA A 17 1.64 13.35 -16.22
C ALA A 17 0.84 12.09 -16.65
N HIS A 18 0.42 11.27 -15.69
CA HIS A 18 -0.43 10.11 -15.96
C HIS A 18 -1.82 10.54 -16.44
N TYR A 19 -2.48 11.48 -15.76
CA TYR A 19 -3.84 11.94 -16.13
C TYR A 19 -3.88 12.65 -17.49
N SER A 20 -2.78 13.30 -17.88
CA SER A 20 -2.64 13.89 -19.22
C SER A 20 -2.19 12.89 -20.30
N GLY A 21 -2.04 11.60 -19.99
CA GLY A 21 -1.62 10.56 -20.92
C GLY A 21 -0.14 10.61 -21.32
N LYS A 22 0.69 11.43 -20.66
CA LYS A 22 2.13 11.54 -20.95
C LYS A 22 2.93 10.32 -20.51
N ILE A 23 2.46 9.63 -19.45
CA ILE A 23 3.08 8.39 -18.97
C ILE A 23 2.01 7.33 -18.74
N SER A 24 2.38 6.05 -18.88
CA SER A 24 1.49 4.94 -18.60
C SER A 24 1.19 4.84 -17.09
N ARG A 25 0.14 4.09 -16.74
CA ARG A 25 -0.19 3.80 -15.34
C ARG A 25 0.96 3.10 -14.62
N ASP A 26 1.59 2.15 -15.26
CA ASP A 26 2.69 1.38 -14.66
C ASP A 26 3.96 2.23 -14.49
N ALA A 27 4.25 3.12 -15.45
CA ALA A 27 5.32 4.10 -15.28
C ALA A 27 5.06 5.05 -14.10
N ALA A 28 3.81 5.49 -13.91
CA ALA A 28 3.44 6.32 -12.78
C ALA A 28 3.54 5.57 -11.43
N ARG A 29 3.08 4.30 -11.38
CA ARG A 29 3.21 3.42 -10.20
C ARG A 29 4.67 3.17 -9.85
N SER A 30 5.51 2.87 -10.83
CA SER A 30 6.95 2.71 -10.65
C SER A 30 7.58 3.98 -10.07
N ALA A 31 7.25 5.16 -10.60
CA ALA A 31 7.76 6.44 -10.12
C ALA A 31 7.34 6.74 -8.65
N VAL A 32 6.12 6.36 -8.24
CA VAL A 32 5.67 6.45 -6.84
C VAL A 32 6.50 5.53 -5.96
N ILE A 33 6.71 4.28 -6.36
CA ILE A 33 7.51 3.30 -5.62
C ILE A 33 8.97 3.78 -5.51
N ASP A 34 9.55 4.27 -6.59
CA ASP A 34 10.94 4.77 -6.60
C ASP A 34 11.13 5.95 -5.64
N LEU A 35 10.14 6.85 -5.56
CA LEU A 35 10.15 7.93 -4.58
C LEU A 35 10.13 7.40 -3.15
N ILE A 36 9.39 6.34 -2.87
CA ILE A 36 9.35 5.70 -1.55
C ILE A 36 10.70 5.05 -1.24
N PHE A 37 11.32 4.34 -2.18
CA PHE A 37 12.68 3.81 -2.01
C PHE A 37 13.70 4.90 -1.69
N GLU A 38 13.68 6.01 -2.41
CA GLU A 38 14.57 7.15 -2.16
C GLU A 38 14.42 7.71 -0.73
N ARG A 39 13.22 7.60 -0.15
CA ARG A 39 12.92 8.17 1.17
C ARG A 39 13.14 7.21 2.32
N LEU A 40 12.83 5.94 2.12
CA LEU A 40 12.88 4.94 3.18
C LEU A 40 14.09 3.99 3.05
N GLY A 41 14.60 3.75 1.84
CA GLY A 41 15.71 2.83 1.60
C GLY A 41 15.40 1.41 2.07
N CYS A 42 14.15 0.94 1.90
CA CYS A 42 13.71 -0.41 2.23
C CYS A 42 14.01 -1.39 1.08
N SER A 43 13.79 -2.69 1.30
CA SER A 43 14.12 -3.74 0.33
C SER A 43 13.02 -3.93 -0.71
N ARG A 44 11.75 -3.76 -0.34
CA ARG A 44 10.59 -3.92 -1.22
C ARG A 44 9.50 -2.91 -0.88
N VAL A 45 8.80 -2.44 -1.91
CA VAL A 45 7.61 -1.59 -1.78
C VAL A 45 6.50 -2.19 -2.62
N SER A 46 5.29 -2.23 -2.08
CA SER A 46 4.09 -2.65 -2.79
C SER A 46 2.91 -1.71 -2.57
N LEU A 47 2.07 -1.62 -3.59
CA LEU A 47 0.89 -0.79 -3.63
C LEU A 47 -0.34 -1.70 -3.60
N TRP A 48 -1.25 -1.43 -2.68
CA TRP A 48 -2.42 -2.24 -2.41
C TRP A 48 -3.70 -1.41 -2.45
N ARG A 49 -4.80 -2.02 -2.89
CA ARG A 49 -6.12 -1.42 -2.88
C ARG A 49 -7.04 -2.23 -1.97
N PHE A 50 -7.81 -1.51 -1.13
CA PHE A 50 -8.89 -2.13 -0.39
C PHE A 50 -10.08 -2.42 -1.31
N GLU A 51 -10.62 -3.63 -1.20
CA GLU A 51 -11.82 -4.11 -1.85
C GLU A 51 -12.83 -4.56 -0.78
N GLY A 52 -14.12 -4.54 -1.13
CA GLY A 52 -15.16 -4.99 -0.20
C GLY A 52 -15.69 -3.88 0.72
N ARG A 53 -16.17 -4.28 1.89
CA ARG A 53 -16.78 -3.40 2.90
C ARG A 53 -16.24 -3.73 4.30
N PRO A 54 -16.35 -2.82 5.28
CA PRO A 54 -15.93 -3.09 6.65
C PRO A 54 -16.51 -4.40 7.19
N GLY A 55 -15.67 -5.26 7.75
CA GLY A 55 -15.99 -6.62 8.21
C GLY A 55 -15.88 -7.72 7.13
N ASP A 56 -15.61 -7.34 5.89
CA ASP A 56 -15.36 -8.24 4.75
C ASP A 56 -14.43 -7.54 3.73
N LEU A 57 -13.32 -7.01 4.25
CA LEU A 57 -12.31 -6.34 3.43
C LEU A 57 -11.33 -7.36 2.85
N SER A 58 -10.78 -6.98 1.71
CA SER A 58 -9.62 -7.62 1.12
C SER A 58 -8.63 -6.56 0.67
N LEU A 59 -7.36 -6.87 0.67
CA LEU A 59 -6.29 -6.08 0.09
C LEU A 59 -5.82 -6.76 -1.19
N LEU A 60 -5.91 -6.04 -2.31
CA LEU A 60 -5.36 -6.44 -3.60
C LEU A 60 -4.02 -5.75 -3.82
N CYS A 61 -2.93 -6.50 -3.86
CA CYS A 61 -1.67 -6.01 -4.40
C CYS A 61 -1.78 -5.90 -5.92
N PHE A 62 -1.51 -4.74 -6.48
CA PHE A 62 -1.57 -4.53 -7.92
C PHE A 62 -0.26 -4.02 -8.51
N ALA A 63 0.71 -3.69 -7.68
CA ALA A 63 2.04 -3.29 -8.09
C ALA A 63 3.04 -3.50 -6.95
N SER A 64 4.19 -4.06 -7.25
CA SER A 64 5.29 -4.21 -6.30
C SER A 64 6.64 -4.06 -7.01
N LYS A 65 7.67 -3.73 -6.24
CA LYS A 65 9.03 -3.61 -6.75
C LYS A 65 10.02 -3.92 -5.65
N VAL A 66 11.06 -4.68 -5.96
CA VAL A 66 12.25 -4.79 -5.11
C VAL A 66 13.22 -3.66 -5.45
N ALA A 67 14.05 -3.27 -4.51
CA ALA A 67 15.02 -2.20 -4.72
C ALA A 67 15.96 -2.54 -5.91
N GLY A 68 16.05 -1.65 -6.89
CA GLY A 68 16.84 -1.86 -8.10
C GLY A 68 16.22 -2.81 -9.14
N GLY A 69 15.05 -3.39 -8.86
CA GLY A 69 14.33 -4.29 -9.78
C GLY A 69 13.29 -3.58 -10.65
N GLU A 70 12.60 -4.36 -11.45
CA GLU A 70 11.49 -3.90 -12.30
C GLU A 70 10.15 -3.95 -11.56
N LEU A 71 9.16 -3.24 -12.10
CA LEU A 71 7.79 -3.26 -11.59
C LEU A 71 7.15 -4.64 -11.87
N CYS A 72 6.66 -5.28 -10.82
CA CYS A 72 5.83 -6.48 -10.90
C CYS A 72 4.36 -6.07 -10.73
N THR A 73 3.51 -6.51 -11.64
CA THR A 73 2.06 -6.26 -11.63
C THR A 73 1.25 -7.54 -11.38
N THR A 74 1.91 -8.61 -10.94
CA THR A 74 1.21 -9.85 -10.54
C THR A 74 0.37 -9.58 -9.31
N GLU A 75 -0.93 -9.83 -9.42
CA GLU A 75 -1.88 -9.63 -8.34
C GLU A 75 -1.76 -10.69 -7.26
N SER A 76 -1.89 -10.25 -6.01
CA SER A 76 -2.02 -11.10 -4.84
C SER A 76 -3.06 -10.52 -3.88
N TRP A 77 -3.64 -11.37 -3.03
CA TRP A 77 -4.75 -11.00 -2.17
C TRP A 77 -4.48 -11.36 -0.71
N LEU A 78 -4.88 -10.46 0.18
CA LEU A 78 -5.02 -10.72 1.61
C LEU A 78 -6.48 -10.50 2.00
N ARG A 79 -7.08 -11.41 2.78
CA ARG A 79 -8.47 -11.31 3.21
C ARG A 79 -8.55 -11.00 4.69
N GLU A 80 -9.43 -10.06 5.08
CA GLU A 80 -9.66 -9.72 6.48
C GLU A 80 -10.03 -10.95 7.32
N SER A 81 -10.80 -11.88 6.76
CA SER A 81 -11.18 -13.13 7.45
C SER A 81 -10.01 -14.04 7.83
N GLU A 82 -8.89 -13.95 7.09
CA GLU A 82 -7.67 -14.74 7.33
C GLU A 82 -6.66 -14.00 8.21
N TYR A 83 -6.68 -12.66 8.19
CA TYR A 83 -5.68 -11.79 8.83
C TYR A 83 -6.32 -10.67 9.67
N ARG A 84 -7.37 -11.02 10.44
CA ARG A 84 -8.22 -10.06 11.17
C ARG A 84 -7.43 -9.07 12.01
N ASP A 85 -6.56 -9.56 12.92
CA ASP A 85 -5.82 -8.71 13.85
C ASP A 85 -4.90 -7.71 13.14
N TYR A 86 -4.32 -8.12 12.00
CA TYR A 86 -3.54 -7.23 11.16
C TYR A 86 -4.43 -6.15 10.50
N PHE A 87 -5.59 -6.53 9.95
CA PHE A 87 -6.53 -5.57 9.33
C PHE A 87 -7.09 -4.59 10.37
N ASP A 88 -7.49 -5.07 11.55
CA ASP A 88 -8.02 -4.23 12.62
C ASP A 88 -6.98 -3.20 13.06
N ALA A 89 -5.72 -3.59 13.25
CA ALA A 89 -4.64 -2.69 13.58
C ALA A 89 -4.34 -1.69 12.45
N LEU A 90 -4.21 -2.16 11.20
CA LEU A 90 -3.90 -1.32 10.05
C LEU A 90 -5.00 -0.27 9.77
N VAL A 91 -6.26 -0.69 9.75
CA VAL A 91 -7.40 0.20 9.46
C VAL A 91 -7.69 1.12 10.64
N GLY A 92 -7.58 0.61 11.88
CA GLY A 92 -7.83 1.39 13.09
C GLY A 92 -6.81 2.50 13.32
N GLU A 93 -5.53 2.24 13.09
CA GLU A 93 -4.44 3.19 13.33
C GLU A 93 -3.97 3.91 12.05
N GLY A 94 -4.36 3.42 10.88
CA GLY A 94 -3.92 3.93 9.58
C GLY A 94 -2.44 3.65 9.27
N THR A 95 -1.73 2.98 10.18
CA THR A 95 -0.31 2.65 10.03
C THR A 95 0.01 1.41 10.85
N TYR A 96 0.71 0.46 10.26
CA TYR A 96 1.17 -0.75 10.94
C TYR A 96 2.70 -0.81 10.92
N VAL A 97 3.32 -1.05 12.07
CA VAL A 97 4.78 -1.08 12.22
C VAL A 97 5.18 -2.37 12.91
N SER A 98 5.80 -3.27 12.17
CA SER A 98 6.40 -4.49 12.71
C SER A 98 7.92 -4.40 12.63
N LEU A 99 8.58 -4.48 13.80
CA LEU A 99 10.05 -4.46 13.90
C LEU A 99 10.66 -5.82 13.59
N ASP A 100 9.99 -6.89 13.98
CA ASP A 100 10.34 -8.28 13.65
C ASP A 100 9.05 -9.04 13.32
N THR A 101 8.79 -9.22 12.03
CA THR A 101 7.58 -9.84 11.53
C THR A 101 7.39 -11.28 12.01
N LEU A 102 8.49 -11.99 12.29
CA LEU A 102 8.42 -13.37 12.76
C LEU A 102 8.09 -13.50 14.25
N ALA A 103 8.25 -12.41 15.02
CA ALA A 103 7.86 -12.30 16.42
C ALA A 103 6.53 -11.59 16.62
N ASP A 104 5.97 -11.00 15.58
CA ASP A 104 4.74 -10.21 15.62
C ASP A 104 3.50 -11.14 15.66
N PRO A 105 2.67 -11.10 16.72
CA PRO A 105 1.53 -12.01 16.85
C PRO A 105 0.45 -11.79 15.77
N ASN A 106 0.24 -10.55 15.31
CA ASN A 106 -0.76 -10.24 14.29
C ASN A 106 -0.37 -10.75 12.90
N LEU A 107 0.92 -11.03 12.68
CA LEU A 107 1.46 -11.51 11.41
C LEU A 107 1.69 -13.03 11.39
N GLN A 108 1.45 -13.74 12.49
CA GLN A 108 1.65 -15.20 12.55
C GLN A 108 0.87 -15.97 11.48
N PRO A 109 -0.38 -15.60 11.10
CA PRO A 109 -1.11 -16.31 10.06
C PRO A 109 -0.43 -16.27 8.67
N MET A 110 0.36 -15.24 8.39
CA MET A 110 1.08 -15.11 7.09
C MET A 110 2.56 -15.57 7.17
N ARG A 111 2.98 -16.13 8.30
CA ARG A 111 4.38 -16.51 8.53
C ARG A 111 4.89 -17.49 7.48
N GLU A 112 4.22 -18.65 7.35
CA GLU A 112 4.67 -19.75 6.48
C GLU A 112 4.38 -19.49 5.01
N SER A 113 3.26 -18.81 4.71
CA SER A 113 2.82 -18.55 3.33
C SER A 113 3.50 -17.35 2.68
N TYR A 114 3.99 -16.40 3.46
CA TYR A 114 4.50 -15.14 2.93
C TYR A 114 5.82 -14.68 3.57
N LEU A 115 5.89 -14.54 4.89
CA LEU A 115 7.04 -13.90 5.55
C LEU A 115 8.33 -14.69 5.38
N LEU A 116 8.31 -15.99 5.62
CA LEU A 116 9.47 -16.86 5.48
C LEU A 116 9.91 -17.04 4.02
N PRO A 117 9.01 -17.39 3.06
CA PRO A 117 9.39 -17.54 1.66
C PRO A 117 9.97 -16.27 1.03
N HIS A 118 9.53 -15.10 1.48
CA HIS A 118 9.99 -13.81 0.96
C HIS A 118 11.04 -13.14 1.86
N HIS A 119 11.52 -13.82 2.90
CA HIS A 119 12.53 -13.32 3.84
C HIS A 119 12.16 -11.97 4.49
N VAL A 120 10.87 -11.68 4.68
CA VAL A 120 10.40 -10.42 5.25
C VAL A 120 10.69 -10.40 6.74
N ARG A 121 11.50 -9.45 7.20
CA ARG A 121 11.92 -9.36 8.60
C ARG A 121 11.36 -8.15 9.33
N SER A 122 11.03 -7.07 8.62
CA SER A 122 10.37 -5.91 9.21
C SER A 122 9.42 -5.29 8.19
N MET A 123 8.33 -4.70 8.67
CA MET A 123 7.26 -4.16 7.84
C MET A 123 6.80 -2.79 8.34
N LEU A 124 6.54 -1.89 7.42
CA LEU A 124 5.93 -0.59 7.67
C LEU A 124 4.85 -0.34 6.62
N ASP A 125 3.60 -0.38 7.05
CA ASP A 125 2.44 -0.15 6.20
C ASP A 125 1.75 1.15 6.57
N ALA A 126 1.23 1.84 5.57
CA ALA A 126 0.38 2.99 5.77
C ALA A 126 -0.84 2.91 4.86
N ALA A 127 -2.01 2.84 5.48
CA ALA A 127 -3.30 2.89 4.81
C ALA A 127 -3.78 4.33 4.63
N PHE A 128 -4.60 4.56 3.62
CA PHE A 128 -5.26 5.84 3.42
C PHE A 128 -6.73 5.67 3.06
N MET A 129 -7.48 6.67 3.47
CA MET A 129 -8.93 6.74 3.27
C MET A 129 -9.24 7.74 2.16
N VAL A 130 -10.26 7.45 1.36
CA VAL A 130 -10.84 8.39 0.40
C VAL A 130 -12.34 8.43 0.66
N ASN A 131 -12.88 9.62 0.90
CA ASN A 131 -14.31 9.84 1.22
C ASN A 131 -14.80 8.94 2.39
N GLY A 132 -13.98 8.78 3.43
CA GLY A 132 -14.31 8.00 4.63
C GLY A 132 -14.24 6.49 4.46
N ARG A 133 -13.72 5.97 3.34
CA ARG A 133 -13.55 4.53 3.10
C ARG A 133 -12.07 4.18 2.99
N ALA A 134 -11.68 3.03 3.51
CA ALA A 134 -10.37 2.46 3.26
C ALA A 134 -10.20 2.27 1.74
N TYR A 135 -9.18 2.91 1.17
CA TYR A 135 -9.00 2.98 -0.28
C TYR A 135 -7.73 2.28 -0.72
N GLY A 136 -6.63 2.56 -0.10
CA GLY A 136 -5.35 1.99 -0.47
C GLY A 136 -4.37 1.90 0.68
N MET A 137 -3.29 1.20 0.44
CA MET A 137 -2.18 1.02 1.35
C MET A 137 -0.87 1.00 0.58
N VAL A 138 0.18 1.51 1.19
CA VAL A 138 1.56 1.31 0.77
C VAL A 138 2.23 0.44 1.81
N CYS A 139 2.83 -0.66 1.38
CA CYS A 139 3.63 -1.55 2.21
C CYS A 139 5.11 -1.38 1.88
N CYS A 140 5.94 -1.21 2.92
CA CYS A 140 7.39 -1.14 2.84
C CYS A 140 7.99 -2.26 3.68
N GLU A 141 8.83 -3.10 3.05
CA GLU A 141 9.39 -4.26 3.71
C GLU A 141 10.91 -4.23 3.72
N GLN A 142 11.47 -4.73 4.80
CA GLN A 142 12.88 -5.05 4.91
C GLN A 142 13.06 -6.56 4.90
N THR A 143 13.83 -7.06 3.94
CA THR A 143 14.18 -8.49 3.82
C THR A 143 15.51 -8.79 4.50
N ASP A 144 15.69 -10.08 4.84
CA ASP A 144 16.94 -10.70 5.33
C ASP A 144 17.44 -10.20 6.70
N SER A 145 17.09 -9.01 7.11
CA SER A 145 17.53 -8.41 8.39
C SER A 145 16.42 -7.62 9.07
N ILE A 146 16.43 -7.63 10.40
CA ILE A 146 15.53 -6.80 11.22
C ILE A 146 15.94 -5.34 11.06
N ARG A 147 14.93 -4.48 10.81
CA ARG A 147 15.08 -3.05 10.70
C ARG A 147 14.20 -2.33 11.71
N ARG A 148 14.77 -1.39 12.44
CA ARG A 148 14.00 -0.46 13.25
C ARG A 148 13.57 0.74 12.39
N TRP A 149 12.29 0.84 12.13
CA TRP A 149 11.70 2.00 11.46
C TRP A 149 11.80 3.23 12.35
N ARG A 150 12.40 4.30 11.84
CA ARG A 150 12.57 5.55 12.59
C ARG A 150 11.28 6.37 12.53
N ALA A 151 10.99 7.18 13.55
CA ALA A 151 9.79 8.02 13.60
C ALA A 151 9.65 8.94 12.38
N ASN A 152 10.77 9.46 11.84
CA ASN A 152 10.76 10.28 10.63
C ASN A 152 10.48 9.48 9.35
N GLU A 153 10.76 8.17 9.29
CA GLU A 153 10.41 7.30 8.17
C GLU A 153 8.91 7.00 8.19
N VAL A 154 8.37 6.67 9.35
CA VAL A 154 6.92 6.50 9.56
C VAL A 154 6.18 7.78 9.18
N ALA A 155 6.64 8.94 9.67
CA ALA A 155 6.04 10.23 9.32
C ALA A 155 6.15 10.55 7.82
N ALA A 156 7.25 10.18 7.16
CA ALA A 156 7.42 10.35 5.73
C ALA A 156 6.43 9.50 4.93
N LEU A 157 6.27 8.22 5.26
CA LEU A 157 5.31 7.35 4.60
C LEU A 157 3.87 7.85 4.80
N ARG A 158 3.50 8.23 6.04
CA ARG A 158 2.18 8.83 6.33
C ARG A 158 1.90 10.07 5.49
N ALA A 159 2.87 10.95 5.31
CA ALA A 159 2.71 12.14 4.47
C ALA A 159 2.60 11.81 2.97
N ILE A 160 3.31 10.77 2.50
CA ILE A 160 3.18 10.26 1.12
C ILE A 160 1.76 9.73 0.90
N VAL A 161 1.26 8.84 1.76
CA VAL A 161 -0.08 8.26 1.60
C VAL A 161 -1.19 9.30 1.77
N ALA A 162 -1.03 10.30 2.62
CA ALA A 162 -1.95 11.43 2.72
C ALA A 162 -2.02 12.24 1.41
N LYS A 163 -0.87 12.46 0.75
CA LYS A 163 -0.85 13.10 -0.58
C LYS A 163 -1.51 12.22 -1.63
N LEU A 164 -1.26 10.91 -1.61
CA LEU A 164 -1.92 9.96 -2.51
C LEU A 164 -3.44 9.96 -2.30
N ALA A 165 -3.92 9.96 -1.05
CA ALA A 165 -5.35 10.06 -0.74
C ALA A 165 -5.98 11.31 -1.38
N LEU A 166 -5.33 12.47 -1.26
CA LEU A 166 -5.80 13.71 -1.87
C LEU A 166 -5.83 13.62 -3.39
N LEU A 167 -4.79 13.07 -4.02
CA LEU A 167 -4.74 12.86 -5.47
C LEU A 167 -5.84 11.90 -5.95
N MET A 168 -6.13 10.83 -5.18
CA MET A 168 -7.18 9.87 -5.52
C MET A 168 -8.60 10.46 -5.33
N ALA A 169 -8.80 11.32 -4.34
CA ALA A 169 -10.08 11.98 -4.11
C ALA A 169 -10.49 12.94 -5.26
N THR A 170 -9.50 13.43 -6.01
CA THR A 170 -9.71 14.39 -7.13
C THR A 170 -9.48 13.77 -8.51
N ALA A 171 -9.05 12.51 -8.56
CA ALA A 171 -8.75 11.83 -9.81
C ALA A 171 -10.02 11.37 -10.54
N PRO A 172 -10.07 11.45 -11.88
CA PRO A 172 -11.09 10.75 -12.65
C PRO A 172 -10.87 9.23 -12.50
N ASP A 173 -11.92 8.51 -12.10
CA ASP A 173 -11.99 7.03 -12.07
C ASP A 173 -10.81 6.30 -11.39
N GLY A 174 -10.27 6.84 -10.30
CA GLY A 174 -9.22 6.18 -9.52
C GLY A 174 -7.93 5.86 -10.29
N ALA A 175 -7.60 6.66 -11.30
CA ALA A 175 -6.69 6.37 -12.40
C ALA A 175 -5.34 5.70 -12.01
N LEU A 176 -4.67 6.14 -10.94
CA LEU A 176 -3.38 5.59 -10.52
C LEU A 176 -3.54 4.30 -9.70
N TRP A 177 -4.52 4.27 -8.79
CA TRP A 177 -4.79 3.14 -7.90
C TRP A 177 -5.82 2.15 -8.46
N GLY A 178 -6.58 2.54 -9.49
CA GLY A 178 -7.77 1.86 -9.97
C GLY A 178 -8.98 2.14 -9.07
N SER A 179 -10.17 1.90 -9.58
CA SER A 179 -11.39 2.00 -8.78
C SER A 179 -11.58 0.73 -7.96
N PRO A 180 -11.94 0.83 -6.66
CA PRO A 180 -12.36 -0.34 -5.90
C PRO A 180 -13.54 -1.01 -6.61
N SER A 181 -13.57 -2.33 -6.63
CA SER A 181 -14.74 -3.05 -7.15
C SER A 181 -15.95 -2.67 -6.33
N LEU A 182 -17.00 -2.18 -6.99
CA LEU A 182 -18.27 -1.98 -6.31
C LEU A 182 -18.75 -3.35 -5.81
N PRO A 183 -19.28 -3.47 -4.58
CA PRO A 183 -19.86 -4.71 -4.13
C PRO A 183 -20.93 -5.11 -5.15
N MET A 184 -20.80 -6.31 -5.73
CA MET A 184 -21.83 -6.87 -6.58
C MET A 184 -23.15 -6.81 -5.79
N SER A 185 -24.14 -6.13 -6.35
CA SER A 185 -25.50 -6.15 -5.79
C SER A 185 -25.91 -7.59 -5.55
N PRO A 186 -26.53 -7.92 -4.41
CA PRO A 186 -26.99 -9.29 -4.18
C PRO A 186 -27.89 -9.68 -5.34
N ILE A 187 -27.58 -10.82 -5.96
CA ILE A 187 -28.40 -11.42 -6.99
C ILE A 187 -29.82 -11.51 -6.43
N GLN A 188 -30.76 -10.76 -6.97
CA GLN A 188 -32.17 -10.94 -6.68
C GLN A 188 -32.49 -12.38 -7.10
N LYS A 189 -32.70 -13.24 -6.11
CA LYS A 189 -33.32 -14.53 -6.35
C LYS A 189 -34.73 -14.23 -6.83
N SER A 190 -34.93 -14.37 -8.14
CA SER A 190 -36.29 -14.42 -8.72
C SER A 190 -37.05 -15.56 -8.06
N ALA A 191 -38.21 -15.23 -7.50
CA ALA A 191 -39.18 -16.17 -6.96
C ALA A 191 -39.78 -17.04 -8.06
#